data_1dba6fd674008d4e83741f051042ea80
#
_entry.id   1dba6fd674008d4e83741f051042ea80
#
_cell.length_a   1.000
_cell.length_b   1.000
_cell.length_c   1.000
_cell.angle_alpha   90.00
_cell.angle_beta   90.00
_cell.angle_gamma   90.00
#
_symmetry.space_group_name_H-M   'P 1'
#
loop_
_entity.id
_entity.type
_entity.pdbx_description
1 polymer ?
#
loop_
_entity_poly.entity_id
_entity_poly.type
_entity_poly.pdbx_seq_one_letter_code
_entity_poly.pdbx_strand_id
1 'polypeptide(L)'
;MELIPDAKIQNSKDACALSEVIVITTPADSVIELISQLSDVSNKTIIDTTNAIRVRLEPYPTAYHALKDLIKSEKIVKCFNSTGFENMINPVYNGNGIDMFCVGNSKEAKDLASSLAKEIGFANCWDFGGDDKVELLENLH
;
A
#
# COMPACT_ATOMS: atom_id res chain seq x y z
N MET A 1 -13.58 -19.04 0.60
CA MET A 1 -13.29 -17.68 0.15
C MET A 1 -13.68 -17.61 -1.31
N GLU A 2 -14.76 -16.91 -1.64
CA GLU A 2 -15.11 -16.66 -3.04
C GLU A 2 -14.05 -15.78 -3.64
N LEU A 3 -13.36 -16.26 -4.67
CA LEU A 3 -12.44 -15.47 -5.48
C LEU A 3 -13.28 -14.41 -6.22
N ILE A 4 -12.73 -13.21 -6.33
CA ILE A 4 -13.33 -12.16 -7.18
C ILE A 4 -13.42 -12.74 -8.60
N PRO A 5 -14.61 -12.78 -9.24
CA PRO A 5 -14.84 -13.55 -10.47
C PRO A 5 -13.86 -13.24 -11.60
N ASP A 6 -13.39 -11.99 -11.68
CA ASP A 6 -12.45 -11.52 -12.72
C ASP A 6 -10.99 -11.50 -12.30
N ALA A 7 -10.67 -11.91 -11.07
CA ALA A 7 -9.30 -11.96 -10.58
C ALA A 7 -8.52 -13.11 -11.23
N LYS A 8 -7.32 -12.82 -11.69
CA LYS A 8 -6.40 -13.81 -12.26
C LYS A 8 -5.23 -14.05 -11.30
N ILE A 9 -4.92 -15.31 -11.06
CA ILE A 9 -3.74 -15.70 -10.30
C ILE A 9 -2.55 -15.79 -11.25
N GLN A 10 -1.49 -15.04 -10.96
CA GLN A 10 -0.26 -14.99 -11.76
C GLN A 10 0.95 -14.94 -10.83
N ASN A 11 2.15 -15.24 -11.34
CA ASN A 11 3.37 -14.93 -10.61
C ASN A 11 3.61 -13.41 -10.52
N SER A 12 4.40 -12.97 -9.56
CA SER A 12 4.64 -11.56 -9.28
C SER A 12 5.18 -10.78 -10.47
N LYS A 13 6.05 -11.40 -11.27
CA LYS A 13 6.65 -10.76 -12.45
C LYS A 13 5.62 -10.46 -13.54
N ASP A 14 4.80 -11.45 -13.88
CA ASP A 14 3.79 -11.31 -14.93
C ASP A 14 2.65 -10.38 -14.50
N ALA A 15 2.18 -10.51 -13.25
CA ALA A 15 1.19 -9.61 -12.68
C ALA A 15 1.69 -8.15 -12.69
N CYS A 16 2.94 -7.94 -12.26
CA CYS A 16 3.58 -6.63 -12.30
C CYS A 16 3.66 -6.08 -13.72
N ALA A 17 4.08 -6.88 -14.72
CA ALA A 17 4.23 -6.42 -16.09
C ALA A 17 2.91 -5.90 -16.69
N LEU A 18 1.78 -6.51 -16.32
CA LEU A 18 0.45 -6.18 -16.84
C LEU A 18 -0.28 -5.08 -16.06
N SER A 19 0.26 -4.66 -14.91
CA SER A 19 -0.42 -3.73 -14.00
C SER A 19 0.11 -2.31 -14.15
N GLU A 20 -0.75 -1.30 -13.95
CA GLU A 20 -0.37 0.11 -13.80
C GLU A 20 -0.20 0.47 -12.32
N VAL A 21 -0.94 -0.22 -11.46
CA VAL A 21 -0.92 -0.05 -10.00
C VAL A 21 -0.58 -1.37 -9.34
N ILE A 22 0.34 -1.36 -8.41
CA ILE A 22 0.76 -2.53 -7.63
C ILE A 22 0.43 -2.27 -6.18
N VAL A 23 -0.37 -3.14 -5.57
CA VAL A 23 -0.67 -3.08 -4.14
C VAL A 23 0.11 -4.18 -3.42
N ILE A 24 1.00 -3.78 -2.53
CA ILE A 24 1.84 -4.70 -1.74
C ILE A 24 1.08 -5.09 -0.47
N THR A 25 0.64 -6.34 -0.40
CA THR A 25 -0.13 -6.89 0.73
C THR A 25 0.56 -8.08 1.39
N THR A 26 1.82 -8.34 1.05
CA THR A 26 2.63 -9.38 1.66
C THR A 26 3.06 -8.99 3.08
N PRO A 27 3.48 -9.94 3.93
CA PRO A 27 4.18 -9.59 5.17
C PRO A 27 5.36 -8.66 4.90
N ALA A 28 5.61 -7.71 5.82
CA ALA A 28 6.63 -6.70 5.64
C ALA A 28 8.04 -7.29 5.42
N ASP A 29 8.39 -8.37 6.11
CA ASP A 29 9.67 -9.08 5.97
C ASP A 29 9.89 -9.75 4.61
N SER A 30 8.82 -9.99 3.87
CA SER A 30 8.88 -10.61 2.53
C SER A 30 9.05 -9.58 1.39
N VAL A 31 8.99 -8.27 1.69
CA VAL A 31 8.97 -7.21 0.67
C VAL A 31 10.28 -7.16 -0.11
N ILE A 32 11.44 -7.34 0.54
CA ILE A 32 12.76 -7.30 -0.13
C ILE A 32 12.87 -8.44 -1.16
N GLU A 33 12.43 -9.63 -0.80
CA GLU A 33 12.39 -10.76 -1.72
C GLU A 33 11.42 -10.51 -2.88
N LEU A 34 10.21 -9.99 -2.57
CA LEU A 34 9.23 -9.64 -3.58
C LEU A 34 9.77 -8.63 -4.60
N ILE A 35 10.45 -7.59 -4.15
CA ILE A 35 11.05 -6.57 -5.03
C ILE A 35 11.97 -7.22 -6.08
N SER A 36 12.76 -8.21 -5.70
CA SER A 36 13.66 -8.92 -6.61
C SER A 36 12.93 -9.70 -7.73
N GLN A 37 11.65 -10.00 -7.53
CA GLN A 37 10.81 -10.74 -8.47
C GLN A 37 9.97 -9.82 -9.38
N LEU A 38 9.90 -8.52 -9.11
CA LEU A 38 9.12 -7.59 -9.91
C LEU A 38 9.81 -7.29 -11.25
N SER A 39 9.02 -7.02 -12.27
CA SER A 39 9.49 -6.47 -13.54
C SER A 39 9.75 -4.96 -13.41
N ASP A 40 9.96 -4.26 -14.52
CA ASP A 40 10.13 -2.80 -14.52
C ASP A 40 8.90 -2.10 -13.91
N VAL A 41 9.12 -1.35 -12.83
CA VAL A 41 8.09 -0.61 -12.09
C VAL A 41 8.24 0.91 -12.22
N SER A 42 9.16 1.41 -13.06
CA SER A 42 9.54 2.84 -13.14
C SER A 42 8.36 3.79 -13.39
N ASN A 43 7.33 3.33 -14.10
CA ASN A 43 6.14 4.11 -14.43
C ASN A 43 4.89 3.69 -13.65
N LYS A 44 5.02 2.79 -12.69
CA LYS A 44 3.89 2.21 -11.96
C LYS A 44 3.70 2.90 -10.61
N THR A 45 2.46 2.98 -10.16
CA THR A 45 2.15 3.42 -8.81
C THR A 45 2.21 2.23 -7.86
N ILE A 46 2.93 2.38 -6.76
CA ILE A 46 3.08 1.37 -5.72
C ILE A 46 2.33 1.83 -4.48
N ILE A 47 1.40 1.02 -4.02
CA ILE A 47 0.69 1.22 -2.76
C ILE A 47 1.21 0.19 -1.74
N ASP A 48 1.87 0.65 -0.72
CA ASP A 48 2.35 -0.17 0.40
C ASP A 48 1.28 -0.20 1.51
N THR A 49 0.76 -1.39 1.78
CA THR A 49 -0.24 -1.61 2.85
C THR A 49 0.37 -2.31 4.06
N THR A 50 1.67 -2.54 4.09
CA THR A 50 2.33 -3.32 5.14
C THR A 50 2.48 -2.52 6.43
N ASN A 51 2.71 -3.24 7.52
CA ASN A 51 3.15 -2.70 8.80
C ASN A 51 4.32 -3.55 9.31
N ALA A 52 5.44 -2.91 9.64
CA ALA A 52 6.63 -3.58 10.13
C ALA A 52 6.60 -3.81 11.67
N ILE A 53 5.42 -4.11 12.22
CA ILE A 53 5.24 -4.32 13.65
C ILE A 53 5.89 -5.63 14.05
N ARG A 54 6.82 -5.55 15.02
CA ARG A 54 7.57 -6.72 15.54
C ARG A 54 8.43 -7.45 14.50
N VAL A 55 8.64 -6.82 13.34
CA VAL A 55 9.48 -7.35 12.26
C VAL A 55 10.65 -6.38 12.03
N ARG A 56 11.85 -6.90 11.83
CA ARG A 56 13.02 -6.10 11.43
C ARG A 56 13.31 -6.35 9.96
N LEU A 57 13.38 -5.26 9.19
CA LEU A 57 13.74 -5.27 7.77
C LEU A 57 15.15 -4.71 7.55
N GLU A 58 16.11 -5.11 8.35
CA GLU A 58 17.48 -4.57 8.23
C GLU A 58 17.97 -4.46 6.77
N PRO A 59 18.50 -3.33 6.32
CA PRO A 59 18.76 -2.11 7.11
C PRO A 59 17.61 -1.07 7.13
N TYR A 60 16.43 -1.40 6.65
CA TYR A 60 15.30 -0.47 6.48
C TYR A 60 14.39 -0.44 7.70
N PRO A 61 13.91 0.74 8.14
CA PRO A 61 12.97 0.84 9.26
C PRO A 61 11.58 0.28 8.91
N THR A 62 11.15 0.39 7.65
CA THR A 62 9.86 -0.13 7.18
C THR A 62 9.97 -0.68 5.75
N ALA A 63 8.97 -1.43 5.31
CA ALA A 63 8.88 -1.89 3.92
C ALA A 63 8.81 -0.72 2.93
N TYR A 64 8.15 0.39 3.29
CA TYR A 64 8.12 1.60 2.48
C TYR A 64 9.52 2.12 2.15
N HIS A 65 10.42 2.18 3.14
CA HIS A 65 11.79 2.63 2.94
C HIS A 65 12.58 1.68 2.04
N ALA A 66 12.37 0.37 2.18
CA ALA A 66 12.96 -0.62 1.27
C ALA A 66 12.45 -0.43 -0.17
N LEU A 67 11.16 -0.21 -0.36
CA LEU A 67 10.58 0.09 -1.66
C LEU A 67 11.19 1.36 -2.27
N LYS A 68 11.29 2.44 -1.50
CA LYS A 68 11.87 3.72 -1.96
C LYS A 68 13.32 3.59 -2.42
N ASP A 69 14.12 2.77 -1.76
CA ASP A 69 15.54 2.60 -2.05
C ASP A 69 15.80 1.60 -3.19
N LEU A 70 15.05 0.49 -3.22
CA LEU A 70 15.33 -0.64 -4.09
C LEU A 70 14.59 -0.60 -5.43
N ILE A 71 13.49 0.12 -5.54
CA ILE A 71 12.74 0.23 -6.80
C ILE A 71 12.86 1.62 -7.43
N LYS A 72 12.74 1.67 -8.76
CA LYS A 72 12.92 2.90 -9.54
C LYS A 72 11.60 3.65 -9.78
N SER A 73 10.59 3.50 -8.93
CA SER A 73 9.38 4.31 -9.04
C SER A 73 9.40 5.48 -8.08
N GLU A 74 9.05 6.66 -8.59
CA GLU A 74 8.80 7.85 -7.75
C GLU A 74 7.36 7.88 -7.22
N LYS A 75 6.48 7.00 -7.71
CA LYS A 75 5.05 6.97 -7.39
C LYS A 75 4.77 5.93 -6.31
N ILE A 76 5.28 6.16 -5.10
CA ILE A 76 5.06 5.28 -3.96
C ILE A 76 4.23 6.02 -2.90
N VAL A 77 3.23 5.33 -2.36
CA VAL A 77 2.37 5.79 -1.27
C VAL A 77 2.15 4.65 -0.27
N LYS A 78 2.17 4.97 1.01
CA LYS A 78 1.67 4.07 2.05
C LYS A 78 0.23 4.42 2.35
N CYS A 79 -0.64 3.42 2.29
CA CYS A 79 -2.08 3.57 2.53
C CYS A 79 -2.69 2.22 2.92
N PHE A 80 -3.90 2.22 3.45
CA PHE A 80 -4.65 1.00 3.83
C PHE A 80 -4.01 0.16 4.94
N ASN A 81 -3.09 0.75 5.70
CA ASN A 81 -2.38 0.08 6.80
C ASN A 81 -2.91 0.44 8.20
N SER A 82 -3.82 1.42 8.32
CA SER A 82 -4.27 1.97 9.60
C SER A 82 -5.55 1.34 10.15
N THR A 83 -6.02 0.24 9.55
CA THR A 83 -7.21 -0.50 10.01
C THR A 83 -7.13 -1.97 9.60
N GLY A 84 -7.93 -2.83 10.23
CA GLY A 84 -8.00 -4.24 9.89
C GLY A 84 -8.59 -4.50 8.51
N PHE A 85 -8.31 -5.69 7.94
CA PHE A 85 -8.79 -6.08 6.62
C PHE A 85 -10.32 -6.15 6.51
N GLU A 86 -11.01 -6.33 7.63
CA GLU A 86 -12.48 -6.35 7.69
C GLU A 86 -13.07 -5.04 7.17
N ASN A 87 -12.39 -3.94 7.43
CA ASN A 87 -12.81 -2.61 6.99
C ASN A 87 -12.55 -2.35 5.51
N MET A 88 -11.72 -3.17 4.85
CA MET A 88 -11.58 -3.13 3.39
C MET A 88 -12.81 -3.69 2.67
N ILE A 89 -13.56 -4.57 3.35
CA ILE A 89 -14.79 -5.14 2.81
C ILE A 89 -15.96 -4.18 3.03
N ASN A 90 -16.03 -3.58 4.21
CA ASN A 90 -17.10 -2.63 4.58
C ASN A 90 -16.58 -1.65 5.65
N PRO A 91 -16.14 -0.44 5.26
CA PRO A 91 -15.64 0.56 6.20
C PRO A 91 -16.76 1.40 6.84
N VAL A 92 -18.00 0.93 6.83
CA VAL A 92 -19.15 1.72 7.31
C VAL A 92 -19.70 1.15 8.63
N TYR A 93 -19.76 1.98 9.67
CA TYR A 93 -20.30 1.67 10.98
C TYR A 93 -21.47 2.59 11.31
N ASN A 94 -22.64 2.03 11.58
CA ASN A 94 -23.84 2.78 11.89
C ASN A 94 -24.18 3.89 10.86
N GLY A 95 -23.95 3.60 9.58
CA GLY A 95 -24.19 4.56 8.49
C GLY A 95 -23.09 5.60 8.28
N ASN A 96 -21.99 5.54 9.05
CA ASN A 96 -20.85 6.46 8.91
C ASN A 96 -19.62 5.68 8.44
N GLY A 97 -18.99 6.15 7.35
CA GLY A 97 -17.69 5.63 6.92
C GLY A 97 -16.59 6.03 7.90
N ILE A 98 -15.64 5.14 8.10
CA ILE A 98 -14.41 5.48 8.83
C ILE A 98 -13.42 6.17 7.91
N ASP A 99 -12.44 6.87 8.49
CA ASP A 99 -11.39 7.55 7.73
C ASP A 99 -10.22 6.61 7.42
N MET A 100 -9.55 6.90 6.32
CA MET A 100 -8.27 6.31 5.91
C MET A 100 -7.18 7.38 5.94
N PHE A 101 -5.93 6.96 6.00
CA PHE A 101 -4.77 7.82 5.94
C PHE A 101 -3.82 7.36 4.85
N CYS A 102 -3.15 8.31 4.20
CA CYS A 102 -2.05 8.02 3.29
C CYS A 102 -0.85 8.91 3.58
N VAL A 103 0.34 8.43 3.27
CA VAL A 103 1.60 9.14 3.48
C VAL A 103 2.57 8.84 2.35
N GLY A 104 3.41 9.82 2.00
CA GLY A 104 4.43 9.70 0.97
C GLY A 104 4.66 11.03 0.25
N ASN A 105 5.74 11.14 -0.49
CA ASN A 105 6.09 12.37 -1.20
C ASN A 105 5.39 12.51 -2.57
N SER A 106 4.88 11.41 -3.14
CA SER A 106 4.20 11.44 -4.44
C SER A 106 2.76 11.89 -4.32
N LYS A 107 2.47 13.11 -4.76
CA LYS A 107 1.09 13.60 -4.81
C LYS A 107 0.20 12.72 -5.70
N GLU A 108 0.70 12.32 -6.87
CA GLU A 108 -0.05 11.47 -7.82
C GLU A 108 -0.44 10.13 -7.17
N ALA A 109 0.49 9.48 -6.47
CA ALA A 109 0.21 8.22 -5.79
C ALA A 109 -0.79 8.40 -4.62
N LYS A 110 -0.69 9.49 -3.86
CA LYS A 110 -1.65 9.83 -2.80
C LYS A 110 -3.05 10.12 -3.35
N ASP A 111 -3.14 10.86 -4.45
CA ASP A 111 -4.43 11.14 -5.11
C ASP A 111 -5.10 9.85 -5.58
N LEU A 112 -4.33 8.92 -6.18
CA LEU A 112 -4.83 7.60 -6.58
C LEU A 112 -5.30 6.78 -5.37
N ALA A 113 -4.50 6.67 -4.33
CA ALA A 113 -4.87 5.93 -3.11
C ALA A 113 -6.12 6.53 -2.46
N SER A 114 -6.24 7.86 -2.43
CA SER A 114 -7.44 8.55 -1.93
C SER A 114 -8.69 8.26 -2.77
N SER A 115 -8.55 8.19 -4.10
CA SER A 115 -9.66 7.81 -4.98
C SER A 115 -10.13 6.39 -4.69
N LEU A 116 -9.19 5.44 -4.60
CA LEU A 116 -9.50 4.04 -4.28
C LEU A 116 -10.15 3.90 -2.89
N ALA A 117 -9.67 4.64 -1.89
CA ALA A 117 -10.27 4.62 -0.56
C ALA A 117 -11.75 5.06 -0.59
N LYS A 118 -12.07 6.10 -1.36
CA LYS A 118 -13.45 6.57 -1.53
C LYS A 118 -14.31 5.55 -2.26
N GLU A 119 -13.79 4.89 -3.28
CA GLU A 119 -14.51 3.83 -4.00
C GLU A 119 -14.80 2.61 -3.12
N ILE A 120 -13.91 2.27 -2.18
CA ILE A 120 -14.12 1.23 -1.17
C ILE A 120 -15.24 1.63 -0.18
N GLY A 121 -15.44 2.93 0.05
CA GLY A 121 -16.47 3.46 0.95
C GLY A 121 -15.94 4.13 2.21
N PHE A 122 -14.64 4.40 2.30
CA PHE A 122 -14.08 5.22 3.36
C PHE A 122 -14.62 6.66 3.26
N ALA A 123 -14.90 7.30 4.40
CA ALA A 123 -15.43 8.66 4.42
C ALA A 123 -14.42 9.69 3.89
N ASN A 124 -13.19 9.60 4.34
CA ASN A 124 -12.08 10.43 3.90
C ASN A 124 -10.80 9.60 3.77
N CYS A 125 -9.86 10.09 2.97
CA CYS A 125 -8.47 9.65 2.99
C CYS A 125 -7.59 10.89 3.25
N TRP A 126 -7.09 11.00 4.47
CA TRP A 126 -6.32 12.15 4.91
C TRP A 126 -4.85 12.00 4.52
N ASP A 127 -4.30 13.05 3.93
CA ASP A 127 -2.86 13.16 3.68
C ASP A 127 -2.11 13.41 4.99
N PHE A 128 -1.36 12.40 5.43
CA PHE A 128 -0.62 12.44 6.70
C PHE A 128 0.76 13.10 6.57
N GLY A 129 1.20 13.39 5.36
CA GLY A 129 2.46 14.08 5.07
C GLY A 129 3.39 13.32 4.14
N GLY A 130 4.67 13.64 4.23
CA GLY A 130 5.73 13.07 3.39
C GLY A 130 6.33 11.76 3.94
N ASP A 131 7.38 11.29 3.27
CA ASP A 131 8.09 10.05 3.62
C ASP A 131 8.59 10.03 5.08
N ASP A 132 8.85 11.19 5.66
CA ASP A 132 9.26 11.37 7.07
C ASP A 132 8.17 11.00 8.10
N LYS A 133 6.96 10.79 7.67
CA LYS A 133 5.80 10.43 8.53
C LYS A 133 5.42 8.95 8.43
N VAL A 134 6.09 8.16 7.61
CA VAL A 134 5.76 6.75 7.39
C VAL A 134 5.78 5.93 8.68
N GLU A 135 6.88 6.03 9.44
CA GLU A 135 6.98 5.30 10.72
C GLU A 135 5.92 5.74 11.73
N LEU A 136 5.59 7.04 11.74
CA LEU A 136 4.53 7.55 12.61
C LEU A 136 3.16 6.95 12.22
N LEU A 137 2.84 6.88 10.93
CA LEU A 137 1.60 6.26 10.45
C LEU A 137 1.54 4.77 10.79
N GLU A 138 2.65 4.03 10.67
CA GLU A 138 2.70 2.61 11.06
C GLU A 138 2.46 2.39 12.56
N ASN A 139 2.72 3.37 13.40
CA ASN A 139 2.52 3.28 14.85
C ASN A 139 1.11 3.74 15.31
N LEU A 140 0.21 4.11 14.41
CA LEU A 140 -1.13 4.60 14.76
C LEU A 140 -2.20 3.50 14.93
N HIS A 141 -1.87 2.23 14.78
CA HIS A 141 -2.87 1.15 14.89
C HIS A 141 -2.69 0.24 16.08
#